data_28c82f75cbdd38487d65bc35b7fad91e
#
_entry.id   28c82f75cbdd38487d65bc35b7fad91e
#
_cell.length_a   1.000
_cell.length_b   1.000
_cell.length_c   1.000
_cell.angle_alpha   90.00
_cell.angle_beta   90.00
_cell.angle_gamma   90.00
#
_symmetry.space_group_name_H-M   'P 1'
#
loop_
_entity.id
_entity.type
_entity.pdbx_description
1 polymer ?
#
loop_
_entity_poly.entity_id
_entity_poly.type
_entity_poly.pdbx_seq_one_letter_code
_entity_poly.pdbx_strand_id
1 'polypeptide(L)'
;MPDFTVRYAKKSELERVNEIRYQVNRIHSNGRPDIFRDDFCDEMKNIVYKVFDGENSDVIVAVNGDTICGFATVEYVVKEKSPYGLQRKFYQIAEFGVDENFRRMGVATKLISFCKQEAKNRGFYRLE
;
A
#
# COMPACT_ATOMS: atom_id res chain seq x y z
N MET A 1 -1.19 22.70 -10.03
CA MET A 1 -1.43 21.33 -9.60
C MET A 1 -0.18 20.73 -9.00
N PRO A 2 -0.26 20.17 -7.82
CA PRO A 2 0.89 19.45 -7.27
C PRO A 2 1.26 18.29 -8.18
N ASP A 3 2.53 18.08 -8.36
CA ASP A 3 3.02 16.97 -9.16
C ASP A 3 3.52 15.88 -8.21
N PHE A 4 2.98 14.68 -8.37
CA PHE A 4 3.32 13.55 -7.52
C PHE A 4 4.16 12.54 -8.28
N THR A 5 5.24 12.12 -7.67
CA THR A 5 6.07 11.02 -8.17
C THR A 5 5.75 9.77 -7.36
N VAL A 6 5.51 8.65 -8.05
CA VAL A 6 5.25 7.38 -7.37
C VAL A 6 6.45 6.47 -7.61
N ARG A 7 6.95 5.88 -6.54
CA ARG A 7 8.13 5.00 -6.56
C ARG A 7 8.10 4.02 -5.40
N TYR A 8 9.03 3.07 -5.41
CA TYR A 8 9.20 2.19 -4.27
C TYR A 8 9.78 2.96 -3.08
N ALA A 9 9.33 2.61 -1.88
CA ALA A 9 9.75 3.26 -0.66
C ALA A 9 11.18 2.87 -0.28
N LYS A 10 11.83 3.76 0.47
CA LYS A 10 13.08 3.46 1.17
C LYS A 10 12.75 3.09 2.62
N LYS A 11 13.60 2.28 3.25
CA LYS A 11 13.37 1.85 4.63
C LYS A 11 13.21 3.02 5.59
N SER A 12 14.00 4.09 5.38
CA SER A 12 13.93 5.30 6.19
C SER A 12 12.59 6.04 6.08
N GLU A 13 11.77 5.70 5.09
CA GLU A 13 10.48 6.35 4.87
C GLU A 13 9.30 5.62 5.52
N LEU A 14 9.54 4.43 6.07
CA LEU A 14 8.45 3.59 6.61
C LEU A 14 7.80 4.20 7.85
N GLU A 15 8.56 4.97 8.62
CA GLU A 15 8.00 5.67 9.77
C GLU A 15 6.93 6.68 9.33
N ARG A 16 7.20 7.40 8.24
CA ARG A 16 6.21 8.31 7.65
C ARG A 16 5.02 7.56 7.06
N VAL A 17 5.26 6.42 6.45
CA VAL A 17 4.17 5.56 5.97
C VAL A 17 3.27 5.15 7.13
N ASN A 18 3.84 4.83 8.28
CA ASN A 18 3.07 4.49 9.48
C ASN A 18 2.22 5.66 9.98
N GLU A 19 2.67 6.90 9.84
CA GLU A 19 1.85 8.06 10.19
C GLU A 19 0.56 8.09 9.35
N ILE A 20 0.67 7.81 8.06
CA ILE A 20 -0.49 7.77 7.16
C ILE A 20 -1.38 6.56 7.50
N ARG A 21 -0.77 5.40 7.78
CA ARG A 21 -1.52 4.21 8.22
C ARG A 21 -2.31 4.49 9.48
N TYR A 22 -1.72 5.25 10.40
CA TYR A 22 -2.41 5.65 11.63
C TYR A 22 -3.64 6.50 11.32
N GLN A 23 -3.54 7.44 10.39
CA GLN A 23 -4.69 8.26 9.96
C GLN A 23 -5.82 7.39 9.43
N VAL A 24 -5.49 6.41 8.58
CA VAL A 24 -6.48 5.48 8.02
C VAL A 24 -7.10 4.63 9.12
N ASN A 25 -6.30 4.15 10.05
CA ASN A 25 -6.79 3.36 11.19
C ASN A 25 -7.78 4.15 12.04
N ARG A 26 -7.51 5.42 12.27
CA ARG A 26 -8.41 6.29 13.03
C ARG A 26 -9.75 6.48 12.35
N ILE A 27 -9.77 6.56 11.03
CA ILE A 27 -11.03 6.64 10.28
C ILE A 27 -11.87 5.39 10.56
N HIS A 28 -11.27 4.22 10.51
CA HIS A 28 -11.96 2.96 10.78
C HIS A 28 -12.43 2.86 12.23
N SER A 29 -11.58 3.19 13.20
CA SER A 29 -11.93 3.09 14.63
C SER A 29 -13.00 4.10 15.03
N ASN A 30 -12.99 5.30 14.44
CA ASN A 30 -14.01 6.32 14.70
C ASN A 30 -15.37 5.90 14.11
N GLY A 31 -15.37 5.22 12.95
CA GLY A 31 -16.59 4.74 12.32
C GLY A 31 -17.15 3.49 12.97
N ARG A 32 -16.30 2.58 13.40
CA ARG A 32 -16.72 1.30 14.01
C ARG A 32 -15.81 0.97 15.20
N PRO A 33 -15.97 1.70 16.33
CA PRO A 33 -15.13 1.46 17.51
C PRO A 33 -15.36 0.08 18.17
N ASP A 34 -16.46 -0.56 17.83
CA ASP A 34 -16.78 -1.92 18.31
C ASP A 34 -15.98 -3.01 17.55
N ILE A 35 -15.37 -2.67 16.41
CA ILE A 35 -14.63 -3.62 15.57
C ILE A 35 -13.15 -3.27 15.48
N PHE A 36 -12.81 -2.00 15.30
CA PHE A 36 -11.45 -1.54 15.06
C PHE A 36 -10.86 -0.90 16.31
N ARG A 37 -9.62 -1.27 16.62
CA ARG A 37 -8.87 -0.69 17.73
C ARG A 37 -8.49 0.74 17.39
N ASP A 38 -8.49 1.62 18.39
CA ASP A 38 -8.09 3.01 18.24
C ASP A 38 -6.59 3.23 18.51
N ASP A 39 -5.90 2.23 19.08
CA ASP A 39 -4.47 2.29 19.32
C ASP A 39 -3.69 1.71 18.14
N PHE A 40 -2.65 2.42 17.72
CA PHE A 40 -1.76 1.95 16.67
C PHE A 40 -0.54 1.32 17.34
N CYS A 41 -0.67 0.05 17.74
CA CYS A 41 0.33 -0.66 18.53
C CYS A 41 1.58 -1.01 17.72
N ASP A 42 2.63 -1.47 18.41
CA ASP A 42 3.90 -1.84 17.79
C ASP A 42 3.74 -2.97 16.77
N GLU A 43 2.85 -3.91 17.03
CA GLU A 43 2.57 -4.99 16.11
C GLU A 43 2.05 -4.46 14.77
N MET A 44 1.15 -3.47 14.82
CA MET A 44 0.63 -2.83 13.61
C MET A 44 1.71 -2.04 12.89
N LYS A 45 2.57 -1.33 13.62
CA LYS A 45 3.68 -0.59 13.04
C LYS A 45 4.68 -1.52 12.33
N ASN A 46 4.92 -2.69 12.90
CA ASN A 46 5.88 -3.64 12.36
C ASN A 46 5.41 -4.34 11.08
N ILE A 47 4.12 -4.33 10.80
CA ILE A 47 3.58 -4.94 9.58
C ILE A 47 4.23 -4.36 8.33
N VAL A 48 4.37 -3.03 8.25
CA VAL A 48 4.94 -2.38 7.07
C VAL A 48 6.42 -2.72 6.89
N TYR A 49 7.16 -2.91 8.00
CA TYR A 49 8.56 -3.33 7.94
C TYR A 49 8.69 -4.76 7.41
N LYS A 50 7.79 -5.64 7.82
CA LYS A 50 7.76 -7.02 7.31
C LYS A 50 7.44 -7.05 5.81
N VAL A 51 6.51 -6.22 5.38
CA VAL A 51 6.18 -6.09 3.95
C VAL A 51 7.38 -5.58 3.16
N PHE A 52 8.07 -4.58 3.68
CA PHE A 52 9.24 -4.01 3.03
C PHE A 52 10.36 -5.05 2.88
N ASP A 53 10.59 -5.85 3.91
CA ASP A 53 11.66 -6.86 3.92
C ASP A 53 11.27 -8.15 3.21
N GLY A 54 10.00 -8.33 2.84
CA GLY A 54 9.51 -9.55 2.21
C GLY A 54 9.99 -9.73 0.77
N GLU A 55 10.18 -10.98 0.35
CA GLU A 55 10.62 -11.29 -1.01
C GLU A 55 9.49 -11.11 -2.04
N ASN A 56 8.24 -11.28 -1.61
CA ASN A 56 7.08 -11.26 -2.48
C ASN A 56 6.14 -10.10 -2.14
N SER A 57 6.70 -9.02 -1.63
CA SER A 57 5.92 -7.84 -1.25
C SER A 57 6.80 -6.59 -1.33
N ASP A 58 6.16 -5.43 -1.47
CA ASP A 58 6.86 -4.15 -1.53
C ASP A 58 5.98 -3.05 -0.97
N VAL A 59 6.62 -1.92 -0.63
CA VAL A 59 5.95 -0.70 -0.22
C VAL A 59 6.19 0.37 -1.28
N ILE A 60 5.13 1.03 -1.69
CA ILE A 60 5.15 2.08 -2.72
C ILE A 60 4.71 3.38 -2.07
N VAL A 61 5.35 4.48 -2.43
CA VAL A 61 5.01 5.81 -1.92
C VAL A 61 4.75 6.80 -3.05
N ALA A 62 3.84 7.73 -2.79
CA ALA A 62 3.62 8.90 -3.63
C ALA A 62 4.24 10.10 -2.94
N VAL A 63 5.05 10.86 -3.65
CA VAL A 63 5.87 11.92 -3.09
C VAL A 63 5.62 13.23 -3.84
N ASN A 64 5.45 14.31 -3.08
CA ASN A 64 5.43 15.68 -3.60
C ASN A 64 6.67 16.38 -3.05
N GLY A 65 7.70 16.55 -3.91
CA GLY A 65 9.00 17.04 -3.44
C GLY A 65 9.59 16.08 -2.42
N ASP A 66 9.78 16.54 -1.19
CA ASP A 66 10.31 15.72 -0.10
C ASP A 66 9.23 15.15 0.81
N THR A 67 7.96 15.41 0.51
CA THR A 67 6.83 15.02 1.36
C THR A 67 6.15 13.77 0.82
N ILE A 68 6.06 12.74 1.65
CA ILE A 68 5.31 11.53 1.32
C ILE A 68 3.83 11.83 1.56
N CYS A 69 3.02 11.67 0.51
CA CYS A 69 1.60 12.02 0.50
C CYS A 69 0.68 10.82 0.55
N GLY A 70 1.20 9.65 0.20
CA GLY A 70 0.40 8.43 0.16
C GLY A 70 1.29 7.20 0.05
N PHE A 71 0.68 6.04 0.23
CA PHE A 71 1.39 4.77 0.16
C PHE A 71 0.48 3.66 -0.33
N ALA A 72 1.09 2.57 -0.78
CA ALA A 72 0.42 1.30 -1.02
C ALA A 72 1.36 0.18 -0.61
N THR A 73 0.84 -0.87 -0.01
CA THR A 73 1.59 -2.10 0.19
C THR A 73 1.05 -3.13 -0.80
N VAL A 74 1.96 -3.84 -1.45
CA VAL A 74 1.61 -4.78 -2.52
C VAL A 74 2.21 -6.14 -2.27
N GLU A 75 1.52 -7.17 -2.73
CA GLU A 75 1.98 -8.55 -2.65
C GLU A 75 1.91 -9.19 -4.03
N TYR A 76 2.91 -10.00 -4.34
CA TYR A 76 2.98 -10.77 -5.58
C TYR A 76 2.52 -12.18 -5.27
N VAL A 77 1.30 -12.52 -5.69
CA VAL A 77 0.69 -13.79 -5.33
C VAL A 77 0.72 -14.76 -6.50
N VAL A 78 1.24 -15.95 -6.26
CA VAL A 78 1.23 -17.05 -7.24
C VAL A 78 0.49 -18.20 -6.59
N LYS A 79 -0.67 -18.56 -7.16
CA LYS A 79 -1.44 -19.73 -6.76
C LYS A 79 -1.09 -20.86 -7.71
N GLU A 80 -0.48 -21.90 -7.20
CA GLU A 80 -0.05 -23.03 -8.01
C GLU A 80 -1.25 -23.80 -8.59
N LYS A 81 -1.03 -24.45 -9.72
CA LYS A 81 -2.01 -25.33 -10.33
C LYS A 81 -2.34 -26.47 -9.36
N SER A 82 -3.63 -26.78 -9.25
CA SER A 82 -4.13 -27.87 -8.41
C SER A 82 -5.16 -28.67 -9.20
N PRO A 83 -5.62 -29.82 -8.67
CA PRO A 83 -6.72 -30.55 -9.32
C PRO A 83 -8.00 -29.73 -9.48
N TYR A 84 -8.14 -28.69 -8.69
CA TYR A 84 -9.35 -27.86 -8.66
C TYR A 84 -9.21 -26.54 -9.43
N GLY A 85 -8.01 -26.19 -9.88
CA GLY A 85 -7.83 -24.91 -10.55
C GLY A 85 -6.50 -24.78 -11.28
N LEU A 86 -6.46 -23.81 -12.18
CA LEU A 86 -5.24 -23.47 -12.92
C LEU A 86 -4.35 -22.57 -12.08
N GLN A 87 -3.06 -22.51 -12.45
CA GLN A 87 -2.14 -21.56 -11.83
C GLN A 87 -2.67 -20.14 -12.04
N ARG A 88 -2.63 -19.33 -10.96
CA ARG A 88 -3.03 -17.93 -11.02
C ARG A 88 -1.92 -17.05 -10.47
N LYS A 89 -1.68 -15.95 -11.15
CA LYS A 89 -0.74 -14.93 -10.71
C LYS A 89 -1.48 -13.61 -10.63
N PHE A 90 -1.41 -12.95 -9.48
CA PHE A 90 -2.01 -11.63 -9.35
C PHE A 90 -1.18 -10.72 -8.46
N TYR A 91 -1.31 -9.44 -8.72
CA TYR A 91 -0.67 -8.36 -7.99
C TYR A 91 -1.72 -7.80 -7.05
N GLN A 92 -1.49 -7.94 -5.75
CA GLN A 92 -2.49 -7.56 -4.76
C GLN A 92 -2.08 -6.29 -4.01
N ILE A 93 -2.98 -5.32 -3.95
CA ILE A 93 -2.81 -4.14 -3.11
C ILE A 93 -3.42 -4.50 -1.76
N ALA A 94 -2.57 -4.68 -0.75
CA ALA A 94 -3.01 -5.11 0.58
C ALA A 94 -3.48 -3.94 1.44
N GLU A 95 -2.74 -2.83 1.41
CA GLU A 95 -3.09 -1.61 2.13
C GLU A 95 -2.83 -0.42 1.22
N PHE A 96 -3.52 0.69 1.50
CA PHE A 96 -3.47 1.85 0.65
C PHE A 96 -4.02 3.04 1.43
N GLY A 97 -3.33 4.16 1.35
CA GLY A 97 -3.79 5.36 2.06
C GLY A 97 -3.19 6.63 1.49
N VAL A 98 -3.90 7.73 1.71
CA VAL A 98 -3.48 9.06 1.30
C VAL A 98 -3.52 9.95 2.54
N ASP A 99 -2.46 10.75 2.73
CA ASP A 99 -2.39 11.72 3.83
C ASP A 99 -3.58 12.67 3.75
N GLU A 100 -4.16 12.99 4.90
CA GLU A 100 -5.37 13.82 4.98
C GLU A 100 -5.21 15.20 4.33
N ASN A 101 -3.98 15.73 4.29
CA ASN A 101 -3.68 17.03 3.69
C ASN A 101 -3.57 16.97 2.16
N PHE A 102 -3.57 15.77 1.59
CA PHE A 102 -3.39 15.56 0.14
C PHE A 102 -4.54 14.82 -0.52
N ARG A 103 -5.66 14.68 0.20
CA ARG A 103 -6.86 14.03 -0.35
C ARG A 103 -7.48 14.89 -1.44
N ARG A 104 -8.14 14.22 -2.41
CA ARG A 104 -8.81 14.86 -3.54
C ARG A 104 -7.85 15.56 -4.51
N MET A 105 -6.57 15.18 -4.49
CA MET A 105 -5.55 15.74 -5.39
C MET A 105 -5.06 14.73 -6.43
N GLY A 106 -5.68 13.56 -6.51
CA GLY A 106 -5.32 12.54 -7.48
C GLY A 106 -4.20 11.61 -7.06
N VAL A 107 -3.78 11.65 -5.79
CA VAL A 107 -2.72 10.77 -5.27
C VAL A 107 -3.11 9.29 -5.42
N ALA A 108 -4.34 8.95 -5.04
CA ALA A 108 -4.86 7.59 -5.12
C ALA A 108 -4.80 7.07 -6.56
N THR A 109 -5.24 7.88 -7.50
CA THR A 109 -5.24 7.52 -8.92
C THR A 109 -3.83 7.24 -9.43
N LYS A 110 -2.85 8.07 -9.03
CA LYS A 110 -1.46 7.86 -9.43
C LYS A 110 -0.85 6.60 -8.81
N LEU A 111 -1.17 6.31 -7.54
CA LEU A 111 -0.71 5.09 -6.88
C LEU A 111 -1.25 3.84 -7.60
N ILE A 112 -2.53 3.84 -7.90
CA ILE A 112 -3.16 2.71 -8.60
C ILE A 112 -2.60 2.54 -10.01
N SER A 113 -2.39 3.65 -10.74
CA SER A 113 -1.80 3.61 -12.08
C SER A 113 -0.40 3.01 -12.06
N PHE A 114 0.41 3.39 -11.07
CA PHE A 114 1.74 2.82 -10.88
C PHE A 114 1.66 1.31 -10.64
N CYS A 115 0.75 0.88 -9.76
CA CYS A 115 0.56 -0.53 -9.46
C CYS A 115 0.14 -1.32 -10.70
N LYS A 116 -0.76 -0.77 -11.51
CA LYS A 116 -1.17 -1.41 -12.77
C LYS A 116 0.00 -1.58 -13.72
N GLN A 117 0.82 -0.56 -13.85
CA GLN A 117 1.98 -0.61 -14.76
C GLN A 117 3.02 -1.62 -14.24
N GLU A 118 3.28 -1.62 -12.93
CA GLU A 118 4.22 -2.56 -12.33
C GLU A 118 3.73 -3.99 -12.42
N ALA A 119 2.44 -4.22 -12.28
CA ALA A 119 1.85 -5.54 -12.47
C ALA A 119 2.13 -6.06 -13.88
N LYS A 120 1.94 -5.23 -14.90
CA LYS A 120 2.26 -5.57 -16.28
C LYS A 120 3.75 -5.84 -16.47
N ASN A 121 4.60 -4.97 -15.93
CA ASN A 121 6.05 -5.08 -16.07
C ASN A 121 6.59 -6.37 -15.46
N ARG A 122 5.92 -6.88 -14.42
CA ARG A 122 6.31 -8.11 -13.72
C ARG A 122 5.60 -9.35 -14.28
N GLY A 123 4.78 -9.21 -15.31
CA GLY A 123 4.08 -10.32 -15.94
C GLY A 123 2.83 -10.79 -15.20
N PHE A 124 2.26 -9.94 -14.35
CA PHE A 124 1.00 -10.22 -13.69
C PHE A 124 -0.13 -9.64 -14.51
N TYR A 125 -1.13 -10.46 -14.82
CA TYR A 125 -2.24 -10.05 -15.67
C TYR A 125 -3.45 -9.56 -14.88
N ARG A 126 -3.37 -9.61 -13.56
CA ARG A 126 -4.50 -9.29 -12.69
C ARG A 126 -4.03 -8.44 -11.51
N LEU A 127 -4.79 -7.39 -11.25
CA LEU A 127 -4.61 -6.52 -10.09
C LEU A 127 -5.82 -6.70 -9.16
N GLU A 128 -5.52 -6.99 -7.90
CA GLU A 128 -6.58 -7.14 -6.89
C GLU A 128 -6.40 -6.24 -5.68
#